data_db4acde2afb5ee4e5f717a1f4639d5a9
#
_entry.id   db4acde2afb5ee4e5f717a1f4639d5a9
#
_cell.length_a   1.000
_cell.length_b   1.000
_cell.length_c   1.000
_cell.angle_alpha   90.00
_cell.angle_beta   90.00
_cell.angle_gamma   90.00
#
_symmetry.space_group_name_H-M   'P 1'
#
loop_
_entity.id
_entity.type
_entity.pdbx_description
1 polymer ?
#
loop_
_entity_poly.entity_id
_entity_poly.type
_entity_poly.pdbx_seq_one_letter_code
_entity_poly.pdbx_strand_id
1 'polypeptide(L)'
;MAKVSTTVESSIAVPRAAFYTWLVPGVFSNQLETVLRDAASLPGVKSTAGTTGPWDVPGSTRIVNLTDGTNCRETVQQATTPDYFAYRLTEFSSPPVAGLVKEAGGQWWFTDEAGGTHAKWTYTAESKTDFGIVLLTPIIRILWHQYMTEALERIKARAEAEVKGGSR
;
A
#
# COMPACT_ATOMS: atom_id res chain seq x y z
N MET A 1 16.18 -16.86 -0.09
CA MET A 1 15.63 -16.03 1.01
C MET A 1 14.13 -16.18 1.06
N ALA A 2 13.59 -16.23 2.25
CA ALA A 2 12.18 -16.53 2.44
C ALA A 2 11.31 -15.28 2.36
N LYS A 3 10.08 -15.46 1.86
CA LYS A 3 9.08 -14.42 1.74
C LYS A 3 7.83 -14.79 2.52
N VAL A 4 7.11 -13.78 3.01
CA VAL A 4 5.80 -13.92 3.63
C VAL A 4 4.86 -12.88 3.05
N SER A 5 3.63 -13.29 2.78
CA SER A 5 2.61 -12.42 2.18
C SER A 5 1.31 -12.45 2.96
N THR A 6 0.54 -11.37 2.83
CA THR A 6 -0.84 -11.30 3.27
C THR A 6 -1.67 -10.55 2.24
N THR A 7 -2.95 -10.86 2.15
CA THR A 7 -3.86 -10.30 1.15
C THR A 7 -5.15 -9.83 1.80
N VAL A 8 -5.62 -8.65 1.39
CA VAL A 8 -6.95 -8.13 1.73
C VAL A 8 -7.70 -7.79 0.44
N GLU A 9 -9.02 -7.91 0.47
CA GLU A 9 -9.89 -7.71 -0.68
C GLU A 9 -11.14 -6.93 -0.27
N SER A 10 -11.69 -6.17 -1.20
CA SER A 10 -12.95 -5.46 -0.97
C SER A 10 -13.67 -5.18 -2.27
N SER A 11 -14.99 -5.10 -2.19
CA SER A 11 -15.86 -4.62 -3.26
C SER A 11 -16.08 -3.13 -3.07
N ILE A 12 -15.72 -2.33 -4.07
CA ILE A 12 -15.82 -0.88 -4.06
C ILE A 12 -16.92 -0.48 -5.06
N ALA A 13 -17.94 0.25 -4.60
CA ALA A 13 -19.06 0.68 -5.44
C ALA A 13 -18.68 1.89 -6.32
N VAL A 14 -17.58 1.78 -7.04
CA VAL A 14 -17.05 2.79 -7.97
C VAL A 14 -16.50 2.06 -9.20
N PRO A 15 -16.76 2.54 -10.43
CA PRO A 15 -16.21 1.92 -11.63
C PRO A 15 -14.68 1.85 -11.61
N ARG A 16 -14.11 0.80 -12.17
CA ARG A 16 -12.68 0.48 -12.10
C ARG A 16 -11.77 1.61 -12.54
N ALA A 17 -12.00 2.20 -13.70
CA ALA A 17 -11.16 3.29 -14.21
C ALA A 17 -11.20 4.52 -13.28
N ALA A 18 -12.38 4.88 -12.78
CA ALA A 18 -12.54 6.00 -11.86
C ALA A 18 -11.87 5.72 -10.50
N PHE A 19 -12.02 4.51 -9.98
CA PHE A 19 -11.40 4.11 -8.73
C PHE A 19 -9.86 4.10 -8.83
N TYR A 20 -9.31 3.52 -9.88
CA TYR A 20 -7.86 3.51 -10.12
C TYR A 20 -7.30 4.94 -10.17
N THR A 21 -7.92 5.81 -10.96
CA THR A 21 -7.46 7.20 -11.13
C THR A 21 -7.54 7.99 -9.83
N TRP A 22 -8.59 7.79 -9.05
CA TRP A 22 -8.75 8.43 -7.74
C TRP A 22 -7.68 7.93 -6.75
N LEU A 23 -7.38 6.62 -6.75
CA LEU A 23 -6.50 6.00 -5.78
C LEU A 23 -5.02 6.19 -6.12
N VAL A 24 -4.58 5.73 -7.30
CA VAL A 24 -3.14 5.59 -7.61
C VAL A 24 -2.49 6.93 -7.93
N PRO A 25 -2.83 7.66 -9.00
CA PRO A 25 -2.26 8.99 -9.21
C PRO A 25 -2.86 10.04 -8.27
N GLY A 26 -3.99 9.77 -7.66
CA GLY A 26 -4.68 10.68 -6.74
C GLY A 26 -4.23 10.52 -5.29
N VAL A 27 -4.93 9.70 -4.51
CA VAL A 27 -4.70 9.57 -3.06
C VAL A 27 -3.29 9.10 -2.72
N PHE A 28 -2.79 8.07 -3.41
CA PHE A 28 -1.44 7.57 -3.15
C PHE A 28 -0.35 8.59 -3.47
N SER A 29 -0.59 9.45 -4.44
CA SER A 29 0.37 10.49 -4.81
C SER A 29 0.44 11.62 -3.78
N ASN A 30 -0.72 12.10 -3.31
CA ASN A 30 -0.82 13.36 -2.58
C ASN A 30 -1.39 13.26 -1.16
N GLN A 31 -2.01 12.15 -0.80
CA GLN A 31 -2.78 12.02 0.44
C GLN A 31 -2.60 10.64 1.10
N LEU A 32 -1.44 10.03 0.94
CA LEU A 32 -1.17 8.69 1.48
C LEU A 32 -1.42 8.61 2.99
N GLU A 33 -1.06 9.67 3.73
CA GLU A 33 -1.24 9.80 5.18
C GLU A 33 -2.70 9.75 5.63
N THR A 34 -3.63 10.01 4.73
CA THR A 34 -5.06 9.99 5.08
C THR A 34 -5.65 8.59 5.10
N VAL A 35 -5.01 7.64 4.44
CA VAL A 35 -5.48 6.25 4.35
C VAL A 35 -4.59 5.25 5.09
N LEU A 36 -3.28 5.49 5.16
CA LEU A 36 -2.33 4.65 5.91
C LEU A 36 -2.06 5.27 7.28
N ARG A 37 -2.94 5.02 8.24
CA ARG A 37 -2.90 5.56 9.60
C ARG A 37 -2.42 4.51 10.60
N ASP A 38 -2.00 4.97 11.79
CA ASP A 38 -1.60 4.07 12.88
C ASP A 38 -2.67 3.02 13.14
N ALA A 39 -2.28 1.76 13.17
CA ALA A 39 -3.17 0.65 13.46
C ALA A 39 -2.37 -0.59 13.89
N ALA A 40 -2.96 -1.46 14.69
CA ALA A 40 -2.36 -2.73 15.12
C ALA A 40 -0.94 -2.57 15.72
N SER A 41 -0.67 -1.48 16.42
CA SER A 41 0.66 -1.12 16.97
C SER A 41 1.72 -0.81 15.89
N LEU A 42 1.32 -0.60 14.65
CA LEU A 42 2.20 -0.22 13.55
C LEU A 42 2.03 1.26 13.21
N PRO A 43 3.12 1.95 12.83
CA PRO A 43 3.05 3.36 12.49
C PRO A 43 2.38 3.59 11.14
N GLY A 44 1.56 4.63 11.06
CA GLY A 44 1.01 5.12 9.81
C GLY A 44 1.99 6.04 9.07
N VAL A 45 1.56 6.54 7.93
CA VAL A 45 2.31 7.52 7.15
C VAL A 45 2.07 8.90 7.71
N LYS A 46 3.15 9.65 7.98
CA LYS A 46 3.11 11.04 8.40
C LYS A 46 3.14 11.97 7.19
N SER A 47 4.06 11.72 6.25
CA SER A 47 4.26 12.53 5.05
C SER A 47 5.07 11.77 4.00
N THR A 48 5.10 12.30 2.80
CA THR A 48 6.00 11.83 1.74
C THR A 48 6.88 12.99 1.27
N ALA A 49 8.08 12.70 0.77
CA ALA A 49 9.04 13.71 0.35
C ALA A 49 9.90 13.22 -0.82
N GLY A 50 10.44 14.15 -1.59
CA GLY A 50 11.41 13.87 -2.64
C GLY A 50 10.83 13.04 -3.80
N THR A 51 9.55 13.19 -4.09
CA THR A 51 8.91 12.48 -5.20
C THR A 51 9.53 12.88 -6.53
N THR A 52 10.00 11.89 -7.30
CA THR A 52 10.76 12.14 -8.53
C THR A 52 9.90 12.17 -9.80
N GLY A 53 8.65 11.71 -9.74
CA GLY A 53 7.75 11.69 -10.90
C GLY A 53 6.32 11.32 -10.53
N PRO A 54 5.43 11.26 -11.52
CA PRO A 54 4.04 10.86 -11.30
C PRO A 54 3.94 9.47 -10.67
N TRP A 55 2.97 9.27 -9.78
CA TRP A 55 2.90 8.05 -8.97
C TRP A 55 2.31 6.85 -9.71
N ASP A 56 1.94 7.03 -10.95
CA ASP A 56 1.52 5.96 -11.88
C ASP A 56 2.57 5.67 -12.98
N VAL A 57 3.81 6.14 -12.77
CA VAL A 57 4.92 5.91 -13.71
C VAL A 57 5.98 5.02 -13.05
N PRO A 58 6.28 3.84 -13.62
CA PRO A 58 7.34 2.97 -13.11
C PRO A 58 8.68 3.70 -12.99
N GLY A 59 9.39 3.46 -11.89
CA GLY A 59 10.66 4.11 -11.59
C GLY A 59 10.54 5.38 -10.75
N SER A 60 9.36 5.96 -10.59
CA SER A 60 9.15 7.07 -9.66
C SER A 60 9.44 6.63 -8.22
N THR A 61 10.17 7.46 -7.47
CA THR A 61 10.57 7.16 -6.08
C THR A 61 10.19 8.30 -5.15
N ARG A 62 10.07 7.98 -3.87
CA ARG A 62 9.89 8.97 -2.79
C ARG A 62 10.33 8.39 -1.46
N ILE A 63 10.48 9.26 -0.47
CA ILE A 63 10.66 8.88 0.92
C ILE A 63 9.29 8.90 1.60
N VAL A 64 8.95 7.84 2.30
CA VAL A 64 7.76 7.74 3.12
C VAL A 64 8.17 7.90 4.58
N ASN A 65 7.74 9.01 5.20
CA ASN A 65 7.99 9.28 6.61
C ASN A 65 6.84 8.73 7.45
N LEU A 66 7.18 7.96 8.47
CA LEU A 66 6.21 7.32 9.35
C LEU A 66 5.99 8.12 10.65
N THR A 67 4.89 7.86 11.32
CA THR A 67 4.50 8.59 12.54
C THR A 67 5.42 8.31 13.73
N ASP A 68 6.19 7.22 13.70
CA ASP A 68 7.18 6.88 14.74
C ASP A 68 8.56 7.54 14.53
N GLY A 69 8.68 8.40 13.50
CA GLY A 69 9.93 9.07 13.15
C GLY A 69 10.85 8.29 12.23
N THR A 70 10.49 7.06 11.87
CA THR A 70 11.25 6.26 10.89
C THR A 70 10.77 6.53 9.46
N ASN A 71 11.53 6.04 8.49
CA ASN A 71 11.17 6.20 7.08
C ASN A 71 11.65 5.02 6.22
N CYS A 72 11.22 5.00 5.00
CA CYS A 72 11.70 4.07 3.97
C CYS A 72 11.59 4.72 2.60
N ARG A 73 12.25 4.11 1.60
CA ARG A 73 12.11 4.50 0.20
C ARG A 73 11.03 3.67 -0.47
N GLU A 74 10.14 4.32 -1.18
CA GLU A 74 9.13 3.67 -2.00
C GLU A 74 9.41 3.92 -3.47
N THR A 75 9.26 2.88 -4.29
CA THR A 75 9.47 2.93 -5.74
C THR A 75 8.29 2.30 -6.46
N VAL A 76 7.74 2.98 -7.45
CA VAL A 76 6.71 2.40 -8.33
C VAL A 76 7.37 1.33 -9.19
N GLN A 77 6.89 0.10 -9.11
CA GLN A 77 7.43 -1.03 -9.88
C GLN A 77 6.70 -1.20 -11.21
N GLN A 78 5.38 -1.11 -11.18
CA GLN A 78 4.55 -1.27 -12.35
C GLN A 78 3.23 -0.53 -12.16
N ALA A 79 2.74 0.06 -13.24
CA ALA A 79 1.42 0.69 -13.27
C ALA A 79 0.80 0.37 -14.64
N THR A 80 -0.25 -0.45 -14.64
CA THR A 80 -1.02 -0.82 -15.83
C THR A 80 -2.44 -0.32 -15.64
N THR A 81 -2.69 0.90 -16.05
CA THR A 81 -3.98 1.57 -15.88
C THR A 81 -5.08 0.90 -16.70
N PRO A 82 -6.24 0.57 -16.13
CA PRO A 82 -6.66 0.71 -14.74
C PRO A 82 -6.63 -0.62 -13.97
N ASP A 83 -5.77 -1.57 -14.34
CA ASP A 83 -5.84 -2.98 -13.95
C ASP A 83 -4.93 -3.35 -12.78
N TYR A 84 -3.74 -2.72 -12.69
CA TYR A 84 -2.69 -3.20 -11.80
C TYR A 84 -1.76 -2.07 -11.36
N PHE A 85 -1.31 -2.14 -10.10
CA PHE A 85 -0.31 -1.24 -9.54
C PHE A 85 0.57 -2.01 -8.56
N ALA A 86 1.89 -1.81 -8.65
CA ALA A 86 2.85 -2.43 -7.74
C ALA A 86 3.92 -1.44 -7.29
N TYR A 87 4.31 -1.54 -6.02
CA TYR A 87 5.36 -0.71 -5.41
C TYR A 87 6.31 -1.56 -4.58
N ARG A 88 7.51 -1.04 -4.37
CA ARG A 88 8.56 -1.66 -3.56
C ARG A 88 9.02 -0.71 -2.47
N LEU A 89 9.28 -1.26 -1.28
CA LEU A 89 9.81 -0.55 -0.12
C LEU A 89 11.21 -1.08 0.20
N THR A 90 12.15 -0.16 0.36
CA THR A 90 13.56 -0.43 0.65
C THR A 90 14.12 0.64 1.59
N GLU A 91 15.37 0.47 2.00
CA GLU A 91 16.10 1.48 2.80
C GLU A 91 15.35 1.87 4.07
N PHE A 92 14.91 0.87 4.84
CA PHE A 92 14.21 1.08 6.11
C PHE A 92 15.15 1.69 7.15
N SER A 93 14.75 2.81 7.77
CA SER A 93 15.55 3.46 8.81
C SER A 93 15.32 2.86 10.21
N SER A 94 14.21 2.14 10.42
CA SER A 94 13.94 1.45 11.68
C SER A 94 14.94 0.30 11.87
N PRO A 95 15.81 0.31 12.92
CA PRO A 95 16.82 -0.73 13.09
C PRO A 95 16.27 -2.15 13.13
N PRO A 96 15.17 -2.46 13.85
CA PRO A 96 14.61 -3.82 13.84
C PRO A 96 14.16 -4.24 12.44
N VAL A 97 13.49 -3.35 11.70
CA VAL A 97 13.01 -3.64 10.35
C VAL A 97 14.20 -3.80 9.40
N ALA A 98 15.14 -2.86 9.44
CA ALA A 98 16.35 -2.90 8.61
C ALA A 98 17.19 -4.17 8.87
N GLY A 99 17.16 -4.69 10.08
CA GLY A 99 17.85 -5.93 10.44
C GLY A 99 17.19 -7.20 9.89
N LEU A 100 15.88 -7.18 9.75
CA LEU A 100 15.09 -8.36 9.38
C LEU A 100 14.65 -8.38 7.92
N VAL A 101 14.26 -7.22 7.38
CA VAL A 101 13.62 -7.08 6.06
C VAL A 101 14.63 -6.63 5.02
N LYS A 102 14.77 -7.40 3.96
CA LYS A 102 15.56 -7.02 2.80
C LYS A 102 14.79 -6.01 1.96
N GLU A 103 13.56 -6.34 1.61
CA GLU A 103 12.63 -5.48 0.91
C GLU A 103 11.19 -5.92 1.20
N ALA A 104 10.26 -5.04 0.95
CA ALA A 104 8.84 -5.34 1.01
C ALA A 104 8.15 -4.64 -0.15
N GLY A 105 6.88 -4.94 -0.38
CA GLY A 105 6.14 -4.29 -1.42
C GLY A 105 4.71 -4.74 -1.48
N GLY A 106 3.92 -4.02 -2.26
CA GLY A 106 2.51 -4.32 -2.46
C GLY A 106 2.15 -4.41 -3.91
N GLN A 107 1.11 -5.19 -4.16
CA GLN A 107 0.51 -5.35 -5.47
C GLN A 107 -0.99 -5.15 -5.34
N TRP A 108 -1.54 -4.37 -6.25
CA TRP A 108 -2.97 -4.11 -6.33
C TRP A 108 -3.51 -4.61 -7.66
N TRP A 109 -4.59 -5.36 -7.60
CA TRP A 109 -5.36 -5.78 -8.77
C TRP A 109 -6.75 -5.17 -8.70
N PHE A 110 -7.19 -4.60 -9.81
CA PHE A 110 -8.50 -3.96 -9.94
C PHE A 110 -9.26 -4.68 -11.05
N THR A 111 -10.35 -5.35 -10.71
CA THR A 111 -11.18 -6.07 -11.67
C THR A 111 -12.62 -5.59 -11.61
N ASP A 112 -13.32 -5.68 -12.74
CA ASP A 112 -14.73 -5.32 -12.79
C ASP A 112 -15.57 -6.36 -12.03
N GLU A 113 -16.57 -5.87 -11.31
CA GLU A 113 -17.63 -6.73 -10.75
C GLU A 113 -18.96 -5.99 -10.80
N ALA A 114 -20.07 -6.70 -10.55
CA ALA A 114 -21.39 -6.11 -10.53
C ALA A 114 -21.46 -4.97 -9.51
N GLY A 115 -21.77 -3.77 -9.98
CA GLY A 115 -21.88 -2.57 -9.15
C GLY A 115 -20.56 -1.84 -8.86
N GLY A 116 -19.44 -2.25 -9.47
CA GLY A 116 -18.19 -1.51 -9.27
C GLY A 116 -16.91 -2.29 -9.53
N THR A 117 -16.01 -2.27 -8.54
CA THR A 117 -14.65 -2.82 -8.65
C THR A 117 -14.39 -3.80 -7.52
N HIS A 118 -13.77 -4.94 -7.85
CA HIS A 118 -13.13 -5.80 -6.89
C HIS A 118 -11.67 -5.37 -6.76
N ALA A 119 -11.28 -4.90 -5.57
CA ALA A 119 -9.91 -4.48 -5.27
C ALA A 119 -9.24 -5.55 -4.41
N LYS A 120 -8.07 -6.01 -4.85
CA LYS A 120 -7.25 -6.99 -4.14
C LYS A 120 -5.87 -6.39 -3.91
N TRP A 121 -5.43 -6.40 -2.65
CA TRP A 121 -4.14 -5.87 -2.24
C TRP A 121 -3.34 -6.95 -1.52
N THR A 122 -2.19 -7.33 -2.09
CA THR A 122 -1.24 -8.28 -1.50
C THR A 122 0.02 -7.53 -1.09
N TYR A 123 0.49 -7.77 0.13
CA TYR A 123 1.75 -7.24 0.63
C TYR A 123 2.69 -8.41 0.90
N THR A 124 3.94 -8.27 0.46
CA THR A 124 4.98 -9.29 0.61
C THR A 124 6.21 -8.67 1.24
N ALA A 125 6.77 -9.32 2.26
CA ALA A 125 8.05 -8.98 2.84
C ALA A 125 9.05 -10.10 2.59
N GLU A 126 10.26 -9.74 2.14
CA GLU A 126 11.38 -10.67 1.97
C GLU A 126 12.33 -10.51 3.15
N SER A 127 12.60 -11.61 3.84
CA SER A 127 13.54 -11.62 4.97
C SER A 127 14.98 -11.68 4.48
N LYS A 128 15.87 -11.02 5.24
CA LYS A 128 17.33 -11.10 5.01
C LYS A 128 17.90 -12.47 5.31
N THR A 129 17.25 -13.25 6.20
CA THR A 129 17.70 -14.58 6.60
C THR A 129 16.51 -15.52 6.71
N ASP A 130 16.79 -16.82 6.60
CA ASP A 130 15.75 -17.85 6.77
C ASP A 130 15.18 -17.84 8.20
N PHE A 131 15.98 -17.50 9.19
CA PHE A 131 15.50 -17.36 10.57
C PHE A 131 14.60 -16.15 10.75
N GLY A 132 14.91 -15.04 10.08
CA GLY A 132 14.14 -13.81 10.17
C GLY A 132 12.67 -13.98 9.72
N ILE A 133 12.40 -14.94 8.83
CA ILE A 133 11.03 -15.20 8.39
C ILE A 133 10.13 -15.70 9.53
N VAL A 134 10.69 -16.40 10.50
CA VAL A 134 9.93 -16.88 11.66
C VAL A 134 9.42 -15.70 12.48
N LEU A 135 10.22 -14.64 12.60
CA LEU A 135 9.85 -13.42 13.32
C LEU A 135 8.90 -12.56 12.50
N LEU A 136 9.08 -12.48 11.18
CA LEU A 136 8.25 -11.66 10.30
C LEU A 136 6.86 -12.24 10.06
N THR A 137 6.72 -13.55 10.04
CA THR A 137 5.46 -14.21 9.68
C THR A 137 4.26 -13.73 10.52
N PRO A 138 4.30 -13.74 11.87
CA PRO A 138 3.17 -13.24 12.66
C PRO A 138 2.97 -11.74 12.49
N ILE A 139 4.03 -10.96 12.32
CA ILE A 139 3.92 -9.51 12.10
C ILE A 139 3.14 -9.24 10.81
N ILE A 140 3.52 -9.90 9.71
CA ILE A 140 2.88 -9.68 8.41
C ILE A 140 1.47 -10.28 8.37
N ARG A 141 1.28 -11.50 8.84
CA ARG A 141 -0.01 -12.20 8.72
C ARG A 141 -1.07 -11.77 9.73
N ILE A 142 -0.67 -11.15 10.83
CA ILE A 142 -1.60 -10.70 11.88
C ILE A 142 -1.63 -9.18 11.93
N LEU A 143 -0.53 -8.53 12.29
CA LEU A 143 -0.51 -7.09 12.51
C LEU A 143 -0.64 -6.30 11.20
N TRP A 144 0.14 -6.65 10.20
CA TRP A 144 0.10 -5.98 8.89
C TRP A 144 -1.21 -6.26 8.16
N HIS A 145 -1.74 -7.47 8.29
CA HIS A 145 -3.04 -7.82 7.75
C HIS A 145 -4.16 -6.93 8.33
N GLN A 146 -4.16 -6.74 9.63
CA GLN A 146 -5.12 -5.84 10.29
C GLN A 146 -4.92 -4.39 9.83
N TYR A 147 -3.68 -3.94 9.74
CA TYR A 147 -3.33 -2.61 9.25
C TYR A 147 -3.87 -2.37 7.84
N MET A 148 -3.67 -3.32 6.94
CA MET A 148 -4.18 -3.28 5.56
C MET A 148 -5.71 -3.30 5.51
N THR A 149 -6.33 -4.11 6.36
CA THR A 149 -7.80 -4.21 6.43
C THR A 149 -8.40 -2.85 6.78
N GLU A 150 -7.87 -2.19 7.80
CA GLU A 150 -8.35 -0.86 8.22
C GLU A 150 -8.08 0.20 7.14
N ALA A 151 -6.91 0.14 6.49
CA ALA A 151 -6.58 1.05 5.38
C ALA A 151 -7.54 0.87 4.21
N LEU A 152 -7.83 -0.37 3.83
CA LEU A 152 -8.74 -0.66 2.72
C LEU A 152 -10.18 -0.24 3.03
N GLU A 153 -10.63 -0.37 4.26
CA GLU A 153 -11.94 0.13 4.71
C GLU A 153 -12.03 1.66 4.56
N ARG A 154 -10.98 2.39 4.93
CA ARG A 154 -10.93 3.86 4.74
C ARG A 154 -10.94 4.23 3.26
N ILE A 155 -10.16 3.53 2.45
CA ILE A 155 -10.12 3.72 1.00
C ILE A 155 -11.51 3.50 0.40
N LYS A 156 -12.18 2.41 0.76
CA LYS A 156 -13.54 2.11 0.29
C LYS A 156 -14.52 3.22 0.66
N ALA A 157 -14.57 3.60 1.92
CA ALA A 157 -15.50 4.62 2.42
C ALA A 157 -15.30 5.96 1.70
N ARG A 158 -14.05 6.38 1.53
CA ARG A 158 -13.71 7.64 0.86
C ARG A 158 -13.99 7.59 -0.64
N ALA A 159 -13.61 6.52 -1.31
CA ALA A 159 -13.86 6.37 -2.75
C ALA A 159 -15.36 6.42 -3.04
N GLU A 160 -16.16 5.69 -2.28
CA GLU A 160 -17.61 5.66 -2.47
C GLU A 160 -18.25 7.01 -2.17
N ALA A 161 -17.72 7.78 -1.22
CA ALA A 161 -18.22 9.12 -0.91
C ALA A 161 -17.77 10.17 -1.94
N GLU A 162 -16.48 10.18 -2.28
CA GLU A 162 -15.88 11.24 -3.10
C GLU A 162 -16.07 11.01 -4.60
N VAL A 163 -15.91 9.78 -5.08
CA VAL A 163 -16.00 9.48 -6.52
C VAL A 163 -17.44 9.29 -6.95
N LYS A 164 -18.20 8.46 -6.24
CA LYS A 164 -19.61 8.19 -6.55
C LYS A 164 -20.47 9.44 -6.38
N GLY A 165 -20.19 10.27 -5.37
CA GLY A 165 -20.87 11.54 -5.15
C GLY A 165 -20.53 12.62 -6.17
N GLY A 166 -19.32 12.56 -6.78
CA GLY A 166 -18.86 13.49 -7.81
C GLY A 166 -19.32 13.16 -9.24
N SER A 167 -19.98 12.01 -9.43
CA SER A 167 -20.42 11.50 -10.74
C SER A 167 -21.82 12.03 -11.17
N ARG A 168 -22.26 13.13 -10.63
CA ARG A 168 -23.55 13.75 -10.99
C ARG A 168 -23.40 14.78 -12.08
#